data_9d1c81be6ee7aa83ae0b419dcbdbd1c8
#
_entry.id   9d1c81be6ee7aa83ae0b419dcbdbd1c8
#
_cell.length_a   1.000
_cell.length_b   1.000
_cell.length_c   1.000
_cell.angle_alpha   90.00
_cell.angle_beta   90.00
_cell.angle_gamma   90.00
#
_symmetry.space_group_name_H-M   'P 1'
#
loop_
_entity.id
_entity.type
_entity.pdbx_description
1 polymer ?
#
loop_
_entity_poly.entity_id
_entity_poly.type
_entity_poly.pdbx_seq_one_letter_code
_entity_poly.pdbx_strand_id
1 'polypeptide(L)'
;NINDDWYVEYSGTSMATPAAAGASAIVREYLMEVAERPEPQGALVKAMLILGAEDMGTRDIPNYDEGWGRVNLVNTLLPDSDVGIFVDDRSRLSSGQEASYNFDVTRSGEPLKVVLAWSDYPGSTFSSTQLRNNLNLEVTSPDGSVTYVGNDFANGRSTTGGAKDTKNNVEVVLIDSAATGIWNVKVQDFSHGGSRTYQPFAIAVRGVNVNDLTPDPSISPGSFEISTPVPQVGEPTSFSVSVVNQGSGSFAEAFVSAHVNGDPLETK
;
A
#
# COMPACT_ATOMS: atom_id res chain seq x y z
N ASN A 1 -0.56 8.43 45.78
CA ASN A 1 -1.84 9.07 45.52
C ASN A 1 -1.67 10.04 44.37
N ILE A 2 -2.16 9.66 43.20
CA ILE A 2 -2.28 10.56 42.07
C ILE A 2 -3.47 11.46 42.42
N ASN A 3 -3.22 12.75 42.55
CA ASN A 3 -4.28 13.73 42.81
C ASN A 3 -5.04 13.93 41.52
N ASP A 4 -6.35 13.65 41.47
CA ASP A 4 -7.22 13.84 40.32
C ASP A 4 -7.22 15.29 39.80
N ASP A 5 -6.82 16.25 40.64
CA ASP A 5 -6.70 17.69 40.33
C ASP A 5 -5.55 18.01 39.35
N TRP A 6 -4.69 17.02 38.99
CA TRP A 6 -3.55 17.23 38.07
C TRP A 6 -3.91 16.90 36.61
N TYR A 7 -5.11 16.39 36.39
CA TYR A 7 -5.60 16.02 35.07
C TYR A 7 -6.81 16.88 34.72
N VAL A 8 -6.90 17.22 33.46
CA VAL A 8 -8.03 18.00 32.92
C VAL A 8 -8.45 17.37 31.60
N GLU A 9 -9.75 17.32 31.37
CA GLU A 9 -10.31 16.88 30.11
C GLU A 9 -10.24 18.02 29.09
N TYR A 10 -9.59 17.74 27.96
CA TYR A 10 -9.50 18.64 26.82
C TYR A 10 -9.91 17.91 25.54
N SER A 11 -10.54 18.64 24.63
CA SER A 11 -10.88 18.16 23.29
C SER A 11 -10.34 19.12 22.23
N GLY A 12 -10.06 18.58 21.05
CA GLY A 12 -9.60 19.33 19.89
C GLY A 12 -8.53 18.59 19.08
N THR A 13 -8.17 19.14 17.94
CA THR A 13 -7.16 18.56 17.03
C THR A 13 -5.79 18.42 17.69
N SER A 14 -5.45 19.32 18.64
CA SER A 14 -4.21 19.25 19.43
C SER A 14 -4.13 18.02 20.35
N MET A 15 -5.27 17.43 20.73
CA MET A 15 -5.36 16.20 21.52
C MET A 15 -5.42 14.97 20.58
N ALA A 16 -6.11 15.10 19.46
CA ALA A 16 -6.21 14.03 18.47
C ALA A 16 -4.87 13.75 17.77
N THR A 17 -4.09 14.79 17.47
CA THR A 17 -2.79 14.65 16.76
C THR A 17 -1.79 13.76 17.49
N PRO A 18 -1.48 13.95 18.79
CA PRO A 18 -0.56 13.06 19.51
C PRO A 18 -1.13 11.65 19.68
N ALA A 19 -2.45 11.49 19.77
CA ALA A 19 -3.07 10.16 19.79
C ALA A 19 -2.83 9.43 18.47
N ALA A 20 -3.03 10.10 17.32
CA ALA A 20 -2.73 9.54 15.99
C ALA A 20 -1.21 9.30 15.81
N ALA A 21 -0.35 10.17 16.34
CA ALA A 21 1.10 9.99 16.32
C ALA A 21 1.52 8.75 17.13
N GLY A 22 0.94 8.55 18.33
CA GLY A 22 1.16 7.34 19.14
C GLY A 22 0.69 6.08 18.41
N ALA A 23 -0.49 6.11 17.79
CA ALA A 23 -0.99 5.02 16.96
C ALA A 23 -0.05 4.72 15.78
N SER A 24 0.48 5.76 15.14
CA SER A 24 1.47 5.60 14.04
C SER A 24 2.76 4.92 14.50
N ALA A 25 3.23 5.22 15.73
CA ALA A 25 4.40 4.57 16.30
C ALA A 25 4.16 3.07 16.53
N ILE A 26 2.97 2.71 17.04
CA ILE A 26 2.58 1.30 17.26
C ILE A 26 2.46 0.56 15.91
N VAL A 27 1.83 1.17 14.90
CA VAL A 27 1.75 0.59 13.55
C VAL A 27 3.15 0.37 12.97
N ARG A 28 4.05 1.36 13.11
CA ARG A 28 5.43 1.24 12.64
C ARG A 28 6.18 0.11 13.35
N GLU A 29 6.07 0.01 14.66
CA GLU A 29 6.67 -1.07 15.46
C GLU A 29 6.16 -2.43 14.99
N TYR A 30 4.84 -2.60 14.83
CA TYR A 30 4.25 -3.83 14.31
C TYR A 30 4.81 -4.18 12.92
N LEU A 31 4.90 -3.21 12.01
CA LEU A 31 5.47 -3.46 10.67
C LEU A 31 6.93 -3.91 10.74
N MET A 32 7.71 -3.38 11.67
CA MET A 32 9.13 -3.74 11.83
C MET A 32 9.31 -5.09 12.50
N GLU A 33 8.59 -5.36 13.59
CA GLU A 33 8.84 -6.50 14.46
C GLU A 33 8.00 -7.74 14.09
N VAL A 34 6.80 -7.54 13.55
CA VAL A 34 5.85 -8.63 13.26
C VAL A 34 5.71 -8.89 11.77
N ALA A 35 5.60 -7.83 10.96
CA ALA A 35 5.44 -7.94 9.52
C ALA A 35 6.79 -7.97 8.77
N GLU A 36 7.91 -8.05 9.47
CA GLU A 36 9.28 -8.16 8.94
C GLU A 36 9.62 -7.10 7.89
N ARG A 37 9.17 -5.86 8.13
CA ARG A 37 9.45 -4.69 7.28
C ARG A 37 10.34 -3.72 8.06
N PRO A 38 11.66 -3.87 8.01
CA PRO A 38 12.60 -3.11 8.86
C PRO A 38 12.56 -1.59 8.61
N GLU A 39 12.19 -1.17 7.41
CA GLU A 39 12.14 0.25 7.00
C GLU A 39 10.80 0.58 6.33
N PRO A 40 9.66 0.52 7.05
CA PRO A 40 8.36 0.79 6.45
C PRO A 40 8.25 2.27 6.06
N GLN A 41 7.74 2.53 4.86
CA GLN A 41 7.49 3.89 4.39
C GLN A 41 6.43 4.58 5.27
N GLY A 42 6.57 5.90 5.49
CA GLY A 42 5.54 6.69 6.17
C GLY A 42 4.18 6.64 5.44
N ALA A 43 4.21 6.46 4.12
CA ALA A 43 3.01 6.23 3.31
C ALA A 43 2.28 4.94 3.71
N LEU A 44 3.02 3.84 4.02
CA LEU A 44 2.41 2.60 4.49
C LEU A 44 1.75 2.77 5.86
N VAL A 45 2.42 3.45 6.79
CA VAL A 45 1.84 3.76 8.11
C VAL A 45 0.54 4.54 7.95
N LYS A 46 0.51 5.55 7.06
CA LYS A 46 -0.71 6.31 6.74
C LYS A 46 -1.80 5.39 6.15
N ALA A 47 -1.45 4.55 5.18
CA ALA A 47 -2.39 3.63 4.55
C ALA A 47 -3.01 2.66 5.58
N MET A 48 -2.20 2.10 6.47
CA MET A 48 -2.64 1.18 7.53
C MET A 48 -3.60 1.84 8.52
N LEU A 49 -3.32 3.06 8.96
CA LEU A 49 -4.24 3.80 9.84
C LEU A 49 -5.60 4.04 9.19
N ILE A 50 -5.61 4.41 7.90
CA ILE A 50 -6.85 4.60 7.12
C ILE A 50 -7.56 3.26 6.90
N LEU A 51 -6.80 2.19 6.65
CA LEU A 51 -7.34 0.86 6.40
C LEU A 51 -8.22 0.36 7.55
N GLY A 52 -7.73 0.52 8.80
CA GLY A 52 -8.44 0.10 10.01
C GLY A 52 -9.39 1.13 10.59
N ALA A 53 -9.43 2.36 10.07
CA ALA A 53 -10.27 3.43 10.60
C ALA A 53 -11.77 3.12 10.49
N GLU A 54 -12.51 3.53 11.50
CA GLU A 54 -13.96 3.36 11.65
C GLU A 54 -14.69 4.68 11.43
N ASP A 55 -15.70 4.64 10.61
CA ASP A 55 -16.68 5.71 10.42
C ASP A 55 -17.49 5.93 11.71
N MET A 56 -17.68 7.17 12.12
CA MET A 56 -18.37 7.53 13.35
C MET A 56 -19.72 8.18 13.07
N GLY A 57 -20.78 7.61 13.62
CA GLY A 57 -22.12 8.19 13.52
C GLY A 57 -22.81 7.89 12.19
N THR A 58 -23.12 8.93 11.43
CA THR A 58 -23.72 8.77 10.09
C THR A 58 -22.66 8.36 9.12
N ARG A 59 -22.95 7.37 8.32
CA ARG A 59 -22.01 6.83 7.35
C ARG A 59 -21.79 7.78 6.17
N ASP A 60 -20.70 8.55 6.21
CA ASP A 60 -20.41 9.60 5.24
C ASP A 60 -18.91 9.89 5.00
N ILE A 61 -18.03 8.97 5.41
CA ILE A 61 -16.57 9.10 5.12
C ILE A 61 -16.30 9.09 3.61
N PRO A 62 -15.27 9.83 3.13
CA PRO A 62 -14.50 10.82 3.88
C PRO A 62 -15.26 12.16 4.01
N ASN A 63 -15.13 12.79 5.17
CA ASN A 63 -15.75 14.08 5.43
C ASN A 63 -14.78 15.06 6.13
N TYR A 64 -15.20 16.31 6.37
CA TYR A 64 -14.34 17.32 6.99
C TYR A 64 -14.28 17.26 8.52
N ASP A 65 -15.16 16.51 9.16
CA ASP A 65 -15.24 16.42 10.63
C ASP A 65 -14.32 15.31 11.16
N GLU A 66 -14.31 14.15 10.51
CA GLU A 66 -13.53 12.99 10.95
C GLU A 66 -12.55 12.44 9.90
N GLY A 67 -12.51 13.00 8.69
CA GLY A 67 -11.66 12.52 7.61
C GLY A 67 -12.04 11.11 7.16
N TRP A 68 -11.16 10.14 7.40
CA TRP A 68 -11.38 8.72 7.10
C TRP A 68 -11.95 7.93 8.28
N GLY A 69 -12.35 8.60 9.35
CA GLY A 69 -12.90 8.00 10.55
C GLY A 69 -11.91 7.93 11.73
N ARG A 70 -12.37 7.35 12.82
CA ARG A 70 -11.61 7.17 14.06
C ARG A 70 -10.57 6.06 13.90
N VAL A 71 -9.34 6.33 14.33
CA VAL A 71 -8.27 5.32 14.38
C VAL A 71 -8.69 4.13 15.24
N ASN A 72 -8.59 2.93 14.68
CA ASN A 72 -8.81 1.67 15.38
C ASN A 72 -7.62 0.72 15.14
N LEU A 73 -6.76 0.57 16.15
CA LEU A 73 -5.57 -0.27 16.05
C LEU A 73 -5.90 -1.78 16.05
N VAL A 74 -7.03 -2.19 16.63
CA VAL A 74 -7.46 -3.59 16.57
C VAL A 74 -7.77 -3.96 15.11
N ASN A 75 -8.57 -3.16 14.42
CA ASN A 75 -8.86 -3.37 13.01
C ASN A 75 -7.63 -3.26 12.12
N THR A 76 -6.65 -2.45 12.53
CA THR A 76 -5.42 -2.21 11.76
C THR A 76 -4.39 -3.33 11.90
N LEU A 77 -4.23 -3.90 13.11
CA LEU A 77 -3.10 -4.78 13.45
C LEU A 77 -3.52 -6.18 13.89
N LEU A 78 -4.71 -6.32 14.47
CA LEU A 78 -5.20 -7.55 15.10
C LEU A 78 -6.59 -7.91 14.55
N PRO A 79 -6.74 -8.04 13.23
CA PRO A 79 -8.04 -8.39 12.65
C PRO A 79 -8.46 -9.80 13.08
N ASP A 80 -9.75 -10.09 12.95
CA ASP A 80 -10.28 -11.43 13.14
C ASP A 80 -9.58 -12.43 12.19
N SER A 81 -9.57 -13.70 12.58
CA SER A 81 -8.79 -14.76 11.89
C SER A 81 -9.18 -15.00 10.43
N ASP A 82 -10.37 -14.57 10.03
CA ASP A 82 -10.89 -14.68 8.67
C ASP A 82 -10.68 -13.39 7.84
N VAL A 83 -10.04 -12.37 8.42
CA VAL A 83 -9.70 -11.12 7.73
C VAL A 83 -8.27 -11.16 7.23
N GLY A 84 -8.11 -11.12 5.91
CA GLY A 84 -6.81 -10.95 5.26
C GLY A 84 -6.39 -9.49 5.22
N ILE A 85 -5.11 -9.23 5.50
CA ILE A 85 -4.46 -7.93 5.28
C ILE A 85 -3.24 -8.17 4.41
N PHE A 86 -3.18 -7.45 3.30
CA PHE A 86 -2.01 -7.37 2.42
C PHE A 86 -1.42 -5.97 2.47
N VAL A 87 -0.10 -5.87 2.41
CA VAL A 87 0.61 -4.59 2.31
C VAL A 87 1.81 -4.69 1.36
N ASP A 88 1.99 -3.66 0.54
CA ASP A 88 3.21 -3.46 -0.24
C ASP A 88 3.63 -1.99 -0.18
N ASP A 89 4.91 -1.75 0.12
CA ASP A 89 5.56 -0.44 0.11
C ASP A 89 6.93 -0.46 -0.57
N ARG A 90 7.22 -1.53 -1.30
CA ARG A 90 8.46 -1.71 -2.06
C ARG A 90 8.34 -1.30 -3.52
N SER A 91 7.10 -1.20 -3.99
CA SER A 91 6.79 -0.84 -5.37
C SER A 91 6.97 0.65 -5.65
N ARG A 92 7.26 0.94 -6.91
CA ARG A 92 7.40 2.31 -7.45
C ARG A 92 7.00 2.33 -8.90
N LEU A 93 6.48 3.46 -9.37
CA LEU A 93 6.12 3.64 -10.78
C LEU A 93 6.91 4.79 -11.39
N SER A 94 7.34 4.61 -12.63
CA SER A 94 7.78 5.69 -13.51
C SER A 94 6.61 6.16 -14.35
N SER A 95 6.75 7.32 -14.97
CA SER A 95 5.69 7.94 -15.78
C SER A 95 5.07 6.97 -16.80
N GLY A 96 3.75 6.82 -16.73
CA GLY A 96 2.99 5.93 -17.61
C GLY A 96 3.05 4.45 -17.27
N GLN A 97 3.70 4.07 -16.17
CA GLN A 97 3.72 2.69 -15.69
C GLN A 97 2.51 2.37 -14.82
N GLU A 98 2.24 1.08 -14.65
CA GLU A 98 1.22 0.55 -13.75
C GLU A 98 1.74 -0.65 -12.96
N ALA A 99 1.17 -0.85 -11.77
CA ALA A 99 1.32 -2.05 -10.96
C ALA A 99 -0.06 -2.69 -10.76
N SER A 100 -0.11 -4.01 -10.82
CA SER A 100 -1.35 -4.78 -10.66
C SER A 100 -1.21 -5.81 -9.56
N TYR A 101 -2.26 -5.94 -8.76
CA TYR A 101 -2.39 -6.91 -7.68
C TYR A 101 -3.70 -7.66 -7.85
N ASN A 102 -3.72 -8.95 -7.51
CA ASN A 102 -4.91 -9.78 -7.62
C ASN A 102 -5.26 -10.37 -6.26
N PHE A 103 -6.54 -10.27 -5.90
CA PHE A 103 -7.04 -10.77 -4.63
C PHE A 103 -8.25 -11.67 -4.87
N ASP A 104 -8.21 -12.90 -4.35
CA ASP A 104 -9.34 -13.81 -4.41
C ASP A 104 -10.25 -13.60 -3.21
N VAL A 105 -11.44 -13.10 -3.45
CA VAL A 105 -12.52 -12.97 -2.45
C VAL A 105 -13.32 -14.27 -2.45
N THR A 106 -13.18 -15.08 -1.42
CA THR A 106 -13.78 -16.42 -1.37
C THR A 106 -15.20 -16.45 -0.79
N ARG A 107 -15.62 -15.36 -0.14
CA ARG A 107 -16.98 -15.20 0.41
C ARG A 107 -17.57 -13.85 0.05
N SER A 108 -18.74 -13.84 -0.58
CA SER A 108 -19.46 -12.62 -0.94
C SER A 108 -20.13 -11.98 0.25
N GLY A 109 -20.46 -10.69 0.10
CA GLY A 109 -21.26 -9.96 1.09
C GLY A 109 -20.43 -9.31 2.20
N GLU A 110 -19.09 -9.43 2.14
CA GLU A 110 -18.18 -8.86 3.13
C GLU A 110 -17.42 -7.65 2.55
N PRO A 111 -16.97 -6.73 3.41
CA PRO A 111 -16.26 -5.54 2.96
C PRO A 111 -14.89 -5.86 2.37
N LEU A 112 -14.54 -5.14 1.29
CA LEU A 112 -13.19 -5.04 0.74
C LEU A 112 -12.76 -3.57 0.78
N LYS A 113 -11.65 -3.28 1.44
CA LYS A 113 -11.07 -1.93 1.52
C LYS A 113 -9.66 -1.94 0.96
N VAL A 114 -9.38 -1.01 0.06
CA VAL A 114 -8.08 -0.82 -0.58
C VAL A 114 -7.65 0.62 -0.35
N VAL A 115 -6.43 0.81 0.13
CA VAL A 115 -5.84 2.13 0.40
C VAL A 115 -4.51 2.24 -0.31
N LEU A 116 -4.41 3.20 -1.22
CA LEU A 116 -3.18 3.64 -1.85
C LEU A 116 -2.71 4.93 -1.18
N ALA A 117 -1.44 5.04 -0.83
CA ALA A 117 -0.84 6.27 -0.31
C ALA A 117 0.59 6.44 -0.82
N TRP A 118 1.03 7.69 -0.95
CA TRP A 118 2.41 8.00 -1.33
C TRP A 118 2.91 9.28 -0.69
N SER A 119 4.23 9.37 -0.53
CA SER A 119 4.91 10.59 -0.15
C SER A 119 5.26 11.35 -1.42
N ASP A 120 4.42 12.31 -1.77
CA ASP A 120 4.58 13.11 -2.97
C ASP A 120 5.79 14.04 -2.91
N TYR A 121 6.24 14.49 -4.06
CA TYR A 121 7.29 15.49 -4.18
C TYR A 121 6.76 16.87 -3.71
N PRO A 122 7.60 17.72 -3.10
CA PRO A 122 7.16 19.04 -2.64
C PRO A 122 6.52 19.86 -3.74
N GLY A 123 5.32 20.36 -3.48
CA GLY A 123 4.60 21.28 -4.36
C GLY A 123 5.21 22.68 -4.38
N SER A 124 4.79 23.50 -5.32
CA SER A 124 5.19 24.91 -5.39
C SER A 124 4.27 25.77 -4.52
N THR A 125 4.83 26.68 -3.72
CA THR A 125 4.07 27.65 -2.92
C THR A 125 3.18 28.59 -3.77
N PHE A 126 3.44 28.69 -5.06
CA PHE A 126 2.68 29.50 -6.01
C PHE A 126 1.66 28.69 -6.82
N SER A 127 1.55 27.39 -6.60
CA SER A 127 0.59 26.53 -7.29
C SER A 127 -0.71 26.37 -6.51
N SER A 128 -1.83 26.41 -7.20
CA SER A 128 -3.15 26.08 -6.63
C SER A 128 -3.30 24.57 -6.39
N THR A 129 -2.52 23.73 -7.09
CA THR A 129 -2.48 22.29 -6.93
C THR A 129 -1.13 21.88 -6.35
N GLN A 130 -1.15 21.24 -5.18
CA GLN A 130 0.07 20.83 -4.49
C GLN A 130 0.55 19.45 -4.94
N LEU A 131 -0.35 18.60 -5.45
CA LEU A 131 0.00 17.28 -5.96
C LEU A 131 0.93 17.41 -7.18
N ARG A 132 2.08 16.71 -7.09
CA ARG A 132 3.12 16.74 -8.14
C ARG A 132 3.15 15.46 -8.96
N ASN A 133 3.09 14.34 -8.29
CA ASN A 133 3.01 13.02 -8.91
C ASN A 133 1.63 12.45 -8.61
N ASN A 134 0.83 12.27 -9.64
CA ASN A 134 -0.53 11.78 -9.51
C ASN A 134 -0.58 10.29 -9.80
N LEU A 135 -0.77 9.49 -8.75
CA LEU A 135 -1.09 8.07 -8.87
C LEU A 135 -2.60 7.89 -8.78
N ASN A 136 -3.14 6.89 -9.47
CA ASN A 136 -4.56 6.57 -9.45
C ASN A 136 -4.76 5.10 -9.06
N LEU A 137 -5.74 4.87 -8.20
CA LEU A 137 -6.21 3.55 -7.79
C LEU A 137 -7.44 3.15 -8.59
N GLU A 138 -7.42 1.96 -9.18
CA GLU A 138 -8.58 1.31 -9.79
C GLU A 138 -8.76 -0.08 -9.18
N VAL A 139 -10.00 -0.43 -8.86
CA VAL A 139 -10.37 -1.75 -8.35
C VAL A 139 -11.48 -2.31 -9.21
N THR A 140 -11.19 -3.40 -9.92
CA THR A 140 -12.11 -4.00 -10.90
C THR A 140 -12.68 -5.31 -10.38
N SER A 141 -13.99 -5.48 -10.55
CA SER A 141 -14.73 -6.68 -10.14
C SER A 141 -14.29 -7.93 -10.90
N PRO A 142 -14.55 -9.14 -10.36
CA PRO A 142 -14.11 -10.40 -10.97
C PRO A 142 -14.62 -10.64 -12.38
N ASP A 143 -15.79 -10.14 -12.74
CA ASP A 143 -16.39 -10.25 -14.07
C ASP A 143 -15.95 -9.12 -15.02
N GLY A 144 -15.14 -8.16 -14.54
CA GLY A 144 -14.70 -7.01 -15.30
C GLY A 144 -15.77 -5.94 -15.58
N SER A 145 -16.98 -6.12 -15.07
CA SER A 145 -18.13 -5.24 -15.41
C SER A 145 -18.11 -3.93 -14.64
N VAL A 146 -17.46 -3.89 -13.47
CA VAL A 146 -17.44 -2.74 -12.57
C VAL A 146 -16.02 -2.37 -12.23
N THR A 147 -15.67 -1.10 -12.37
CA THR A 147 -14.41 -0.52 -11.91
C THR A 147 -14.70 0.65 -10.98
N TYR A 148 -14.15 0.58 -9.77
CA TYR A 148 -14.13 1.65 -8.79
C TYR A 148 -12.84 2.45 -8.94
N VAL A 149 -12.94 3.77 -8.94
CA VAL A 149 -11.77 4.65 -8.89
C VAL A 149 -11.58 5.17 -7.46
N GLY A 150 -10.34 5.46 -7.10
CA GLY A 150 -10.01 5.96 -5.76
C GLY A 150 -10.74 7.26 -5.44
N ASN A 151 -11.20 7.38 -4.20
CA ASN A 151 -11.88 8.56 -3.65
C ASN A 151 -13.23 8.92 -4.30
N ASP A 152 -13.81 8.06 -5.13
CA ASP A 152 -15.18 8.24 -5.63
C ASP A 152 -16.19 7.64 -4.61
N PHE A 153 -16.70 8.49 -3.72
CA PHE A 153 -17.52 8.09 -2.57
C PHE A 153 -18.90 8.73 -2.56
N ALA A 154 -19.88 7.95 -2.13
CA ALA A 154 -21.19 8.43 -1.71
C ALA A 154 -21.68 7.59 -0.52
N ASN A 155 -22.24 8.26 0.50
CA ASN A 155 -22.76 7.61 1.72
C ASN A 155 -21.73 6.67 2.37
N GLY A 156 -20.47 7.11 2.50
CA GLY A 156 -19.40 6.38 3.18
C GLY A 156 -18.91 5.11 2.49
N ARG A 157 -19.13 4.98 1.17
CA ARG A 157 -18.67 3.84 0.36
C ARG A 157 -18.31 4.28 -1.06
N SER A 158 -17.49 3.48 -1.73
CA SER A 158 -17.15 3.75 -3.12
C SER A 158 -18.33 3.58 -4.06
N THR A 159 -18.40 4.48 -5.03
CA THR A 159 -19.35 4.46 -6.15
C THR A 159 -18.59 4.29 -7.46
N THR A 160 -19.30 4.24 -8.57
CA THR A 160 -18.75 4.06 -9.91
C THR A 160 -19.12 5.21 -10.82
N GLY A 161 -18.26 5.47 -11.81
CA GLY A 161 -18.52 6.49 -12.84
C GLY A 161 -18.03 7.89 -12.47
N GLY A 162 -17.39 8.05 -11.31
CA GLY A 162 -16.73 9.30 -10.92
C GLY A 162 -15.41 9.55 -11.66
N ALA A 163 -14.85 10.71 -11.41
CA ALA A 163 -13.55 11.09 -11.95
C ALA A 163 -12.42 10.65 -11.03
N LYS A 164 -11.24 10.38 -11.60
CA LYS A 164 -10.01 10.13 -10.85
C LYS A 164 -9.62 11.35 -10.01
N ASP A 165 -9.12 11.09 -8.79
CA ASP A 165 -8.66 12.15 -7.91
C ASP A 165 -7.33 12.73 -8.42
N THR A 166 -7.24 14.05 -8.50
CA THR A 166 -6.05 14.79 -8.96
C THR A 166 -5.49 15.73 -7.90
N LYS A 167 -5.92 15.57 -6.63
CA LYS A 167 -5.59 16.51 -5.55
C LYS A 167 -4.92 15.86 -4.36
N ASN A 168 -5.26 14.60 -4.07
CA ASN A 168 -4.82 13.92 -2.86
C ASN A 168 -3.71 12.92 -3.16
N ASN A 169 -2.80 12.74 -2.19
CA ASN A 169 -1.75 11.71 -2.19
C ASN A 169 -2.18 10.49 -1.37
N VAL A 170 -3.48 10.24 -1.32
CA VAL A 170 -4.10 9.04 -0.78
C VAL A 170 -5.38 8.78 -1.56
N GLU A 171 -5.59 7.55 -1.95
CA GLU A 171 -6.81 7.10 -2.61
C GLU A 171 -7.34 5.84 -1.94
N VAL A 172 -8.65 5.79 -1.78
CA VAL A 172 -9.32 4.69 -1.08
C VAL A 172 -10.46 4.17 -1.94
N VAL A 173 -10.61 2.85 -1.96
CA VAL A 173 -11.81 2.15 -2.43
C VAL A 173 -12.35 1.33 -1.28
N LEU A 174 -13.64 1.49 -0.97
CA LEU A 174 -14.36 0.74 0.05
C LEU A 174 -15.64 0.18 -0.54
N ILE A 175 -15.71 -1.14 -0.66
CA ILE A 175 -16.82 -1.91 -1.19
C ILE A 175 -17.43 -2.69 -0.03
N ASP A 176 -18.71 -2.44 0.30
CA ASP A 176 -19.38 -3.07 1.44
C ASP A 176 -19.61 -4.57 1.27
N SER A 177 -19.87 -4.97 0.05
CA SER A 177 -20.30 -6.32 -0.28
C SER A 177 -19.60 -6.75 -1.55
N ALA A 178 -18.35 -7.21 -1.39
CA ALA A 178 -17.56 -7.69 -2.50
C ALA A 178 -18.13 -9.02 -3.03
N ALA A 179 -18.19 -9.16 -4.35
CA ALA A 179 -18.51 -10.43 -5.00
C ALA A 179 -17.36 -11.42 -4.86
N THR A 180 -17.66 -12.72 -4.86
CA THR A 180 -16.62 -13.77 -4.90
C THR A 180 -15.88 -13.76 -6.24
N GLY A 181 -14.61 -14.12 -6.20
CA GLY A 181 -13.73 -14.22 -7.36
C GLY A 181 -12.54 -13.28 -7.29
N ILE A 182 -11.79 -13.21 -8.37
CA ILE A 182 -10.53 -12.48 -8.44
C ILE A 182 -10.78 -11.00 -8.74
N TRP A 183 -10.53 -10.15 -7.76
CA TRP A 183 -10.53 -8.70 -7.90
C TRP A 183 -9.15 -8.24 -8.36
N ASN A 184 -9.12 -7.37 -9.38
CA ASN A 184 -7.89 -6.74 -9.83
C ASN A 184 -7.78 -5.33 -9.23
N VAL A 185 -6.66 -5.06 -8.57
CA VAL A 185 -6.30 -3.76 -8.03
C VAL A 185 -5.14 -3.21 -8.84
N LYS A 186 -5.32 -2.05 -9.43
CA LYS A 186 -4.35 -1.40 -10.29
C LYS A 186 -3.94 -0.04 -9.73
N VAL A 187 -2.65 0.21 -9.71
CA VAL A 187 -2.06 1.54 -9.43
C VAL A 187 -1.41 2.04 -10.70
N GLN A 188 -1.78 3.24 -11.12
CA GLN A 188 -1.28 3.85 -12.37
C GLN A 188 -0.60 5.18 -12.08
N ASP A 189 0.55 5.44 -12.69
CA ASP A 189 1.15 6.76 -12.73
C ASP A 189 0.54 7.57 -13.89
N PHE A 190 -0.29 8.53 -13.55
CA PHE A 190 -0.99 9.38 -14.52
C PHE A 190 -0.20 10.60 -14.93
N SER A 191 0.54 11.22 -14.01
CA SER A 191 1.37 12.37 -14.31
C SER A 191 2.53 12.50 -13.33
N HIS A 192 3.71 12.81 -13.87
CA HIS A 192 4.94 13.01 -13.13
C HIS A 192 5.36 14.48 -13.22
N GLY A 193 5.21 15.21 -12.14
CA GLY A 193 5.56 16.64 -12.07
C GLY A 193 6.82 16.94 -11.27
N GLY A 194 7.43 15.92 -10.67
CA GLY A 194 8.64 16.03 -9.85
C GLY A 194 9.93 15.86 -10.64
N SER A 195 11.06 16.11 -9.99
CA SER A 195 12.39 15.88 -10.56
C SER A 195 12.86 14.42 -10.48
N ARG A 196 12.16 13.58 -9.74
CA ARG A 196 12.45 12.14 -9.71
C ARG A 196 11.81 11.44 -10.89
N THR A 197 12.46 10.38 -11.37
CA THR A 197 11.99 9.58 -12.50
C THR A 197 10.97 8.52 -12.10
N TYR A 198 10.70 8.36 -10.80
CA TYR A 198 9.77 7.39 -10.25
C TYR A 198 9.10 7.91 -8.96
N GLN A 199 7.92 7.41 -8.66
CA GLN A 199 7.18 7.64 -7.43
C GLN A 199 7.02 6.33 -6.65
N PRO A 200 7.65 6.18 -5.46
CA PRO A 200 7.34 5.10 -4.54
C PRO A 200 5.93 5.28 -3.96
N PHE A 201 5.25 4.18 -3.72
CA PHE A 201 3.93 4.20 -3.11
C PHE A 201 3.79 3.05 -2.10
N ALA A 202 2.74 3.10 -1.32
CA ALA A 202 2.30 2.02 -0.46
C ALA A 202 0.84 1.68 -0.76
N ILE A 203 0.54 0.40 -0.79
CA ILE A 203 -0.82 -0.12 -0.89
C ILE A 203 -1.12 -1.01 0.30
N ALA A 204 -2.31 -0.89 0.85
CA ALA A 204 -2.83 -1.75 1.88
C ALA A 204 -4.23 -2.23 1.51
N VAL A 205 -4.49 -3.52 1.65
CA VAL A 205 -5.77 -4.16 1.32
C VAL A 205 -6.26 -4.94 2.52
N ARG A 206 -7.54 -4.86 2.83
CA ARG A 206 -8.19 -5.59 3.92
C ARG A 206 -9.55 -6.10 3.47
N GLY A 207 -9.84 -7.36 3.79
CA GLY A 207 -11.16 -7.92 3.57
C GLY A 207 -11.34 -9.27 4.26
N VAL A 208 -12.60 -9.62 4.53
CA VAL A 208 -12.95 -10.93 5.09
C VAL A 208 -12.81 -11.99 4.00
N ASN A 209 -12.09 -13.07 4.30
CA ASN A 209 -11.77 -14.15 3.35
C ASN A 209 -11.18 -13.65 2.02
N VAL A 210 -10.26 -12.68 2.10
CA VAL A 210 -9.49 -12.18 0.97
C VAL A 210 -8.12 -12.83 0.97
N ASN A 211 -7.79 -13.52 -0.10
CA ASN A 211 -6.48 -14.12 -0.31
C ASN A 211 -5.69 -13.30 -1.33
N ASP A 212 -4.46 -12.99 -0.99
CA ASP A 212 -3.53 -12.39 -1.94
C ASP A 212 -3.08 -13.43 -2.96
N LEU A 213 -3.28 -13.13 -4.25
CA LEU A 213 -2.80 -13.92 -5.37
C LEU A 213 -1.64 -13.26 -6.12
N THR A 214 -1.10 -12.17 -5.56
CA THR A 214 -0.01 -11.43 -6.18
C THR A 214 1.29 -12.23 -6.08
N PRO A 215 2.02 -12.45 -7.17
CA PRO A 215 3.36 -13.02 -7.10
C PRO A 215 4.31 -12.02 -6.42
N ASP A 216 5.14 -12.52 -5.52
CA ASP A 216 6.20 -11.73 -4.88
C ASP A 216 7.55 -12.44 -5.04
N PRO A 217 8.17 -12.35 -6.24
CA PRO A 217 9.48 -12.95 -6.47
C PRO A 217 10.56 -12.19 -5.70
N SER A 218 11.28 -12.88 -4.86
CA SER A 218 12.40 -12.34 -4.10
C SER A 218 13.65 -13.21 -4.22
N ILE A 219 14.82 -12.61 -4.02
CA ILE A 219 16.08 -13.35 -3.93
C ILE A 219 16.23 -13.84 -2.51
N SER A 220 16.40 -15.15 -2.33
CA SER A 220 16.63 -15.74 -1.02
C SER A 220 17.89 -15.14 -0.38
N PRO A 221 17.80 -14.62 0.85
CA PRO A 221 18.99 -14.14 1.57
C PRO A 221 20.05 -15.23 1.65
N GLY A 222 21.30 -14.89 1.33
CA GLY A 222 22.42 -15.82 1.35
C GLY A 222 22.47 -16.85 0.21
N SER A 223 21.58 -16.78 -0.77
CA SER A 223 21.58 -17.69 -1.94
C SER A 223 22.55 -17.27 -3.04
N PHE A 224 23.22 -16.12 -2.89
CA PHE A 224 24.22 -15.68 -3.86
C PHE A 224 25.49 -16.53 -3.73
N GLU A 225 25.79 -17.26 -4.78
CA GLU A 225 26.99 -18.09 -4.88
C GLU A 225 27.82 -17.68 -6.09
N ILE A 226 29.15 -17.65 -5.91
CA ILE A 226 30.12 -17.40 -6.98
C ILE A 226 30.91 -18.68 -7.19
N SER A 227 31.00 -19.15 -8.45
CA SER A 227 31.72 -20.38 -8.80
C SER A 227 33.24 -20.29 -8.50
N THR A 228 33.81 -19.09 -8.53
CA THR A 228 35.22 -18.85 -8.26
C THR A 228 35.36 -17.73 -7.22
N PRO A 229 35.69 -18.04 -5.95
CA PRO A 229 35.72 -17.07 -4.85
C PRO A 229 36.73 -15.91 -5.09
N VAL A 230 37.73 -16.13 -5.90
CA VAL A 230 38.74 -15.13 -6.31
C VAL A 230 38.87 -15.17 -7.83
N PRO A 231 38.00 -14.42 -8.57
CA PRO A 231 38.04 -14.39 -10.02
C PRO A 231 39.38 -13.84 -10.54
N GLN A 232 39.95 -14.49 -11.56
CA GLN A 232 41.11 -14.02 -12.27
C GLN A 232 40.72 -13.25 -13.53
N VAL A 233 41.47 -12.26 -13.92
CA VAL A 233 41.23 -11.51 -15.14
C VAL A 233 41.25 -12.43 -16.35
N GLY A 234 40.17 -12.46 -17.13
CA GLY A 234 40.03 -13.30 -18.33
C GLY A 234 39.44 -14.69 -18.08
N GLU A 235 39.25 -15.11 -16.83
CA GLU A 235 38.60 -16.38 -16.50
C GLU A 235 37.10 -16.21 -16.36
N PRO A 236 36.28 -17.09 -16.96
CA PRO A 236 34.82 -17.03 -16.81
C PRO A 236 34.44 -17.37 -15.38
N THR A 237 33.62 -16.51 -14.76
CA THR A 237 33.05 -16.72 -13.43
C THR A 237 31.53 -16.73 -13.55
N SER A 238 30.89 -17.76 -13.02
CA SER A 238 29.45 -17.81 -12.92
C SER A 238 28.98 -17.49 -11.50
N PHE A 239 27.81 -16.92 -11.40
CA PHE A 239 27.12 -16.74 -10.13
C PHE A 239 25.71 -17.31 -10.24
N SER A 240 25.16 -17.75 -9.12
CA SER A 240 23.79 -18.23 -9.01
C SER A 240 23.08 -17.54 -7.85
N VAL A 241 21.79 -17.36 -8.02
CA VAL A 241 20.90 -16.89 -6.96
C VAL A 241 19.64 -17.74 -6.98
N SER A 242 19.05 -17.97 -5.80
CA SER A 242 17.73 -18.60 -5.72
C SER A 242 16.66 -17.53 -5.66
N VAL A 243 15.72 -17.60 -6.61
CA VAL A 243 14.51 -16.76 -6.60
C VAL A 243 13.39 -17.58 -6.02
N VAL A 244 12.75 -17.06 -5.00
CA VAL A 244 11.57 -17.66 -4.35
C VAL A 244 10.37 -16.75 -4.54
N ASN A 245 9.18 -17.34 -4.64
CA ASN A 245 7.94 -16.61 -4.59
C ASN A 245 7.49 -16.53 -3.12
N GLN A 246 7.51 -15.35 -2.53
CA GLN A 246 6.99 -15.10 -1.17
C GLN A 246 5.50 -14.77 -1.18
N GLY A 247 4.93 -14.41 -2.33
CA GLY A 247 3.50 -14.22 -2.53
C GLY A 247 2.76 -15.53 -2.78
N SER A 248 1.44 -15.48 -2.69
CA SER A 248 0.57 -16.63 -2.94
C SER A 248 0.24 -16.85 -4.43
N GLY A 249 0.44 -15.83 -5.27
CA GLY A 249 0.26 -15.92 -6.71
C GLY A 249 1.37 -16.71 -7.40
N SER A 250 1.12 -17.21 -8.59
CA SER A 250 2.13 -17.88 -9.44
C SER A 250 2.65 -16.93 -10.51
N PHE A 251 3.92 -17.07 -10.89
CA PHE A 251 4.49 -16.41 -12.06
C PHE A 251 5.13 -17.46 -12.98
N ALA A 252 5.07 -17.20 -14.29
CA ALA A 252 5.66 -18.09 -15.28
C ALA A 252 7.18 -17.84 -15.44
N GLU A 253 7.59 -16.59 -15.32
CA GLU A 253 8.98 -16.15 -15.50
C GLU A 253 9.34 -15.05 -14.49
N ALA A 254 10.57 -15.05 -14.02
CA ALA A 254 11.17 -13.98 -13.24
C ALA A 254 12.49 -13.56 -13.89
N PHE A 255 12.69 -12.27 -14.06
CA PHE A 255 13.92 -11.72 -14.63
C PHE A 255 14.85 -11.26 -13.52
N VAL A 256 16.08 -11.79 -13.51
CA VAL A 256 17.14 -11.36 -12.61
C VAL A 256 18.20 -10.63 -13.42
N SER A 257 18.47 -9.37 -13.10
CA SER A 257 19.58 -8.62 -13.68
C SER A 257 20.72 -8.48 -12.68
N ALA A 258 21.93 -8.72 -13.14
CA ALA A 258 23.14 -8.51 -12.35
C ALA A 258 23.91 -7.31 -12.91
N HIS A 259 24.50 -6.52 -12.02
CA HIS A 259 25.30 -5.34 -12.35
C HIS A 259 26.64 -5.40 -11.63
N VAL A 260 27.70 -5.01 -12.32
CA VAL A 260 29.02 -4.81 -11.73
C VAL A 260 29.39 -3.33 -11.88
N ASN A 261 29.66 -2.66 -10.75
CA ASN A 261 29.97 -1.22 -10.71
C ASN A 261 28.91 -0.33 -11.39
N GLY A 262 27.64 -0.79 -11.43
CA GLY A 262 26.53 -0.08 -12.07
C GLY A 262 26.27 -0.46 -13.53
N ASP A 263 27.18 -1.20 -14.16
CA ASP A 263 26.99 -1.70 -15.52
C ASP A 263 26.27 -3.07 -15.50
N PRO A 264 25.24 -3.28 -16.35
CA PRO A 264 24.56 -4.55 -16.42
C PRO A 264 25.50 -5.64 -16.98
N LEU A 265 25.45 -6.82 -16.37
CA LEU A 265 26.06 -8.00 -16.95
C LEU A 265 25.14 -8.58 -18.02
N GLU A 266 25.72 -9.02 -19.13
CA GLU A 266 24.95 -9.74 -20.14
C GLU A 266 24.41 -11.06 -19.56
N THR A 267 23.10 -11.22 -19.54
CA THR A 267 22.43 -12.50 -19.23
C THR A 267 22.50 -13.39 -20.47
N LYS A 268 23.09 -14.54 -20.33
CA LYS A 268 23.00 -15.61 -21.36
C LYS A 268 21.87 -16.54 -21.03
#